data_2f42a345a1e1c59de030a9f626da1e26
#
_entry.id   2f42a345a1e1c59de030a9f626da1e26
#
_cell.length_a   1.000
_cell.length_b   1.000
_cell.length_c   1.000
_cell.angle_alpha   90.00
_cell.angle_beta   90.00
_cell.angle_gamma   90.00
#
_symmetry.space_group_name_H-M   'P 1'
#
loop_
_entity.id
_entity.type
_entity.pdbx_description
1 polymer ?
#
loop_
_entity_poly.entity_id
_entity_poly.type
_entity_poly.pdbx_seq_one_letter_code
_entity_poly.pdbx_strand_id
1 'polypeptide(L)'
;MMARGPSAILPPFDPRRGRARGRTETAMPPRDRRHDLTEGSIGPTLFAFALPILGGNVLQSLNGSINAVWIGRFLGESALTAVANANNILFFLLGAVFGIGMAATILVAQAMGRHDLAEARRVIGTSATFFTAVSVLIAAAGLPLSRQVLQWMGTPAAALPYADAYLRTIFLAVPFLYLFAFLSATLRGAGDARTPFLFLLLVVALDVVLVPLLVFGIGPLPELGMTGAAVATLLANASSLAALLLWLRHRRHPLWISRAERALFRPDWAIVRTLVLKGVPMGAQMVLISLAMIAMMAMVNRHGTETTAAYGAVMQLWTYVQMPAMAIGAACSSMAAQNVGAGLWPRVDATARAGVGFNFLLTGALIVPLILFDRWTLAVFLPEGSPSLEVARHINHIGVGSFLFFGVTFVLFGVVRATGAVVPPLVVLGLALWGVRVPFANALQPTLGADAIWWSFPASALVAMLLAMAYYRWGGWRRARMLPREEDLAIPSEVPAQPPSPVAEPCPPRARSL
;
A
#
# COMPACT_ATOMS: atom_id res chain seq x y z
N MET A 1 -48.25 -53.43 50.77
CA MET A 1 -49.02 -52.26 50.32
C MET A 1 -47.93 -51.27 49.78
N MET A 2 -47.55 -51.38 48.55
CA MET A 2 -46.51 -50.54 47.87
C MET A 2 -47.12 -49.94 46.60
N ALA A 3 -47.29 -48.63 46.62
CA ALA A 3 -47.84 -47.87 45.49
C ALA A 3 -46.81 -47.71 44.40
N ARG A 4 -47.12 -48.12 43.17
CA ARG A 4 -46.35 -47.86 41.97
C ARG A 4 -46.61 -46.41 41.46
N GLY A 5 -45.60 -45.58 41.39
CA GLY A 5 -45.65 -44.27 40.72
C GLY A 5 -45.66 -44.38 39.20
N PRO A 6 -46.24 -43.41 38.47
CA PRO A 6 -46.42 -43.47 37.01
C PRO A 6 -45.12 -43.15 36.27
N SER A 7 -44.81 -43.96 35.26
CA SER A 7 -43.76 -43.78 34.28
C SER A 7 -44.00 -42.53 33.41
N ALA A 8 -43.08 -41.56 33.43
CA ALA A 8 -43.08 -40.41 32.54
C ALA A 8 -42.74 -40.86 31.12
N ILE A 9 -43.70 -40.77 30.21
CA ILE A 9 -43.53 -40.95 28.76
C ILE A 9 -42.88 -39.67 28.23
N LEU A 10 -41.63 -39.78 27.71
CA LEU A 10 -40.99 -38.70 26.99
C LEU A 10 -41.69 -38.44 25.64
N PRO A 11 -41.94 -37.16 25.29
CA PRO A 11 -42.57 -36.85 23.98
C PRO A 11 -41.59 -37.15 22.83
N PRO A 12 -42.12 -37.43 21.63
CA PRO A 12 -41.32 -37.81 20.46
C PRO A 12 -40.44 -36.65 20.01
N PHE A 13 -39.22 -36.98 19.57
CA PHE A 13 -38.19 -36.09 19.03
C PHE A 13 -38.70 -35.37 17.78
N ASP A 14 -38.92 -34.06 17.84
CA ASP A 14 -39.27 -33.20 16.72
C ASP A 14 -37.96 -32.67 16.06
N PRO A 15 -37.62 -33.14 14.83
CA PRO A 15 -36.43 -32.74 14.14
C PRO A 15 -36.42 -31.26 13.69
N ARG A 16 -37.53 -30.52 13.88
CA ARG A 16 -37.65 -29.11 13.48
C ARG A 16 -37.22 -28.11 14.57
N ARG A 17 -36.98 -28.53 15.81
CA ARG A 17 -36.57 -27.65 16.94
C ARG A 17 -35.07 -27.39 17.03
N GLY A 18 -34.25 -28.01 16.20
CA GLY A 18 -32.78 -27.85 16.16
C GLY A 18 -32.25 -26.69 15.32
N ARG A 19 -33.10 -25.93 14.60
CA ARG A 19 -32.63 -24.90 13.65
C ARG A 19 -32.85 -23.45 14.06
N ALA A 20 -33.19 -23.16 15.29
CA ALA A 20 -33.43 -21.79 15.76
C ALA A 20 -32.46 -21.36 16.88
N ARG A 21 -31.15 -21.56 16.71
CA ARG A 21 -30.16 -20.62 17.26
C ARG A 21 -29.62 -19.83 16.08
N GLY A 22 -30.43 -18.83 15.69
CA GLY A 22 -30.02 -17.83 14.72
C GLY A 22 -28.72 -17.18 15.17
N ARG A 23 -27.65 -17.35 14.38
CA ARG A 23 -26.67 -16.31 14.25
C ARG A 23 -27.47 -15.04 13.97
N THR A 24 -27.48 -14.12 14.90
CA THR A 24 -27.93 -12.75 14.65
C THR A 24 -26.98 -12.23 13.58
N GLU A 25 -27.39 -12.35 12.32
CA GLU A 25 -26.88 -11.52 11.24
C GLU A 25 -27.11 -10.10 11.69
N THR A 26 -26.07 -9.46 12.19
CA THR A 26 -26.03 -8.01 12.34
C THR A 26 -26.00 -7.47 10.92
N ALA A 27 -27.21 -7.38 10.32
CA ALA A 27 -27.40 -6.69 9.06
C ALA A 27 -26.82 -5.28 9.21
N MET A 28 -25.93 -4.93 8.31
CA MET A 28 -25.33 -3.61 8.22
C MET A 28 -26.45 -2.56 8.16
N PRO A 29 -26.45 -1.51 9.00
CA PRO A 29 -27.49 -0.49 8.96
C PRO A 29 -27.55 0.16 7.58
N PRO A 30 -28.74 0.56 7.07
CA PRO A 30 -28.97 1.01 5.67
C PRO A 30 -28.09 2.18 5.20
N ARG A 31 -27.38 2.87 6.10
CA ARG A 31 -26.49 3.99 5.79
C ARG A 31 -25.08 3.60 5.29
N ASP A 32 -24.65 2.34 5.50
CA ASP A 32 -23.29 1.91 5.15
C ASP A 32 -23.12 1.37 3.72
N ARG A 33 -24.19 1.30 2.93
CA ARG A 33 -24.11 0.91 1.50
C ARG A 33 -23.23 1.84 0.65
N ARG A 34 -22.87 3.02 1.14
CA ARG A 34 -22.02 3.98 0.40
C ARG A 34 -20.57 3.54 0.23
N HIS A 35 -20.11 2.55 0.98
CA HIS A 35 -18.74 2.04 0.96
C HIS A 35 -18.62 0.63 0.39
N ASP A 36 -19.74 0.06 -0.08
CA ASP A 36 -19.76 -1.27 -0.68
C ASP A 36 -19.33 -1.22 -2.14
N LEU A 37 -18.12 -1.74 -2.44
CA LEU A 37 -17.56 -1.80 -3.79
C LEU A 37 -18.01 -3.07 -4.56
N THR A 38 -18.86 -3.90 -3.95
CA THR A 38 -19.40 -5.11 -4.57
C THR A 38 -20.71 -4.85 -5.32
N GLU A 39 -21.36 -3.71 -5.05
CA GLU A 39 -22.63 -3.29 -5.68
C GLU A 39 -22.43 -2.14 -6.69
N GLY A 40 -23.45 -1.86 -7.48
CA GLY A 40 -23.49 -0.75 -8.43
C GLY A 40 -22.67 -0.93 -9.71
N SER A 41 -22.60 0.12 -10.52
CA SER A 41 -21.84 0.16 -11.77
C SER A 41 -20.34 0.33 -11.49
N ILE A 42 -19.50 -0.50 -12.13
CA ILE A 42 -18.05 -0.58 -11.83
C ILE A 42 -17.32 0.70 -12.22
N GLY A 43 -17.57 1.23 -13.43
CA GLY A 43 -16.84 2.39 -13.94
C GLY A 43 -16.99 3.63 -13.05
N PRO A 44 -18.19 4.19 -12.86
CA PRO A 44 -18.40 5.35 -11.99
C PRO A 44 -17.93 5.11 -10.54
N THR A 45 -18.14 3.92 -9.98
CA THR A 45 -17.71 3.60 -8.62
C THR A 45 -16.18 3.61 -8.50
N LEU A 46 -15.48 2.97 -9.47
CA LEU A 46 -14.03 2.94 -9.51
C LEU A 46 -13.44 4.36 -9.67
N PHE A 47 -14.01 5.16 -10.57
CA PHE A 47 -13.57 6.54 -10.77
C PHE A 47 -13.76 7.40 -9.52
N ALA A 48 -14.96 7.37 -8.92
CA ALA A 48 -15.26 8.10 -7.70
C ALA A 48 -14.40 7.67 -6.50
N PHE A 49 -13.97 6.40 -6.48
CA PHE A 49 -13.08 5.87 -5.45
C PHE A 49 -11.60 6.19 -5.73
N ALA A 50 -11.17 6.21 -6.99
CA ALA A 50 -9.81 6.54 -7.39
C ALA A 50 -9.48 8.04 -7.22
N LEU A 51 -10.47 8.92 -7.39
CA LEU A 51 -10.25 10.37 -7.35
C LEU A 51 -9.69 10.90 -6.02
N PRO A 52 -10.21 10.52 -4.83
CA PRO A 52 -9.60 10.91 -3.57
C PRO A 52 -8.19 10.32 -3.37
N ILE A 53 -7.91 9.13 -3.91
CA ILE A 53 -6.58 8.52 -3.84
C ILE A 53 -5.60 9.32 -4.71
N LEU A 54 -6.00 9.70 -5.92
CA LEU A 54 -5.22 10.58 -6.80
C LEU A 54 -4.96 11.93 -6.14
N GLY A 55 -6.02 12.56 -5.60
CA GLY A 55 -5.89 13.82 -4.87
C GLY A 55 -4.91 13.70 -3.70
N GLY A 56 -4.94 12.59 -2.96
CA GLY A 56 -4.00 12.31 -1.88
C GLY A 56 -2.55 12.20 -2.36
N ASN A 57 -2.29 11.51 -3.47
CA ASN A 57 -0.95 11.39 -4.04
C ASN A 57 -0.40 12.77 -4.49
N VAL A 58 -1.23 13.56 -5.18
CA VAL A 58 -0.87 14.93 -5.59
C VAL A 58 -0.57 15.80 -4.38
N LEU A 59 -1.45 15.77 -3.37
CA LEU A 59 -1.31 16.56 -2.17
C LEU A 59 -0.02 16.22 -1.39
N GLN A 60 0.32 14.93 -1.29
CA GLN A 60 1.54 14.47 -0.65
C GLN A 60 2.80 14.93 -1.40
N SER A 61 2.78 14.89 -2.73
CA SER A 61 3.90 15.40 -3.56
C SER A 61 4.06 16.91 -3.43
N LEU A 62 2.95 17.66 -3.43
CA LEU A 62 2.97 19.11 -3.22
C LEU A 62 3.53 19.47 -1.84
N ASN A 63 3.13 18.74 -0.79
CA ASN A 63 3.67 18.95 0.56
C ASN A 63 5.19 18.78 0.61
N GLY A 64 5.71 17.72 -0.02
CA GLY A 64 7.16 17.50 -0.13
C GLY A 64 7.87 18.64 -0.85
N SER A 65 7.28 19.15 -1.94
CA SER A 65 7.82 20.28 -2.71
C SER A 65 7.81 21.59 -1.90
N ILE A 66 6.70 21.88 -1.21
CA ILE A 66 6.57 23.08 -0.36
C ILE A 66 7.62 23.04 0.75
N ASN A 67 7.79 21.91 1.43
CA ASN A 67 8.79 21.77 2.49
C ASN A 67 10.21 21.94 1.96
N ALA A 68 10.53 21.39 0.78
CA ALA A 68 11.83 21.58 0.15
C ALA A 68 12.10 23.05 -0.20
N VAL A 69 11.09 23.80 -0.68
CA VAL A 69 11.20 25.24 -0.96
C VAL A 69 11.44 26.04 0.32
N TRP A 70 10.68 25.78 1.39
CA TRP A 70 10.87 26.47 2.68
C TRP A 70 12.29 26.24 3.22
N ILE A 71 12.74 24.99 3.25
CA ILE A 71 14.05 24.63 3.80
C ILE A 71 15.19 25.17 2.93
N GLY A 72 15.11 24.97 1.60
CA GLY A 72 16.17 25.39 0.68
C GLY A 72 16.33 26.91 0.62
N ARG A 73 15.21 27.65 0.61
CA ARG A 73 15.25 29.11 0.45
C ARG A 73 15.66 29.86 1.71
N PHE A 74 15.34 29.32 2.88
CA PHE A 74 15.51 30.04 4.14
C PHE A 74 16.57 29.45 5.06
N LEU A 75 16.85 28.14 4.98
CA LEU A 75 17.86 27.48 5.83
C LEU A 75 19.15 27.13 5.08
N GLY A 76 19.17 27.33 3.75
CA GLY A 76 20.35 27.17 2.92
C GLY A 76 20.62 25.73 2.46
N GLU A 77 21.70 25.57 1.67
CA GLU A 77 22.03 24.33 0.97
C GLU A 77 22.37 23.16 1.89
N SER A 78 23.05 23.43 3.02
CA SER A 78 23.39 22.39 4.00
C SER A 78 22.16 21.78 4.65
N ALA A 79 21.13 22.59 4.94
CA ALA A 79 19.86 22.11 5.50
C ALA A 79 19.07 21.31 4.46
N LEU A 80 19.06 21.77 3.20
CA LEU A 80 18.40 21.05 2.11
C LEU A 80 19.05 19.66 1.90
N THR A 81 20.38 19.59 1.91
CA THR A 81 21.13 18.32 1.82
C THR A 81 20.80 17.39 2.97
N ALA A 82 20.71 17.93 4.19
CA ALA A 82 20.37 17.17 5.38
C ALA A 82 18.95 16.56 5.30
N VAL A 83 17.96 17.35 4.85
CA VAL A 83 16.57 16.87 4.63
C VAL A 83 16.51 15.83 3.53
N ALA A 84 17.23 16.03 2.43
CA ALA A 84 17.27 15.08 1.32
C ALA A 84 17.78 13.70 1.80
N ASN A 85 18.88 13.67 2.59
CA ASN A 85 19.40 12.43 3.15
C ASN A 85 18.43 11.78 4.13
N ALA A 86 17.80 12.55 5.01
CA ALA A 86 16.80 12.03 5.94
C ALA A 86 15.55 11.51 5.22
N ASN A 87 15.09 12.19 4.16
CA ASN A 87 13.96 11.73 3.34
C ASN A 87 14.27 10.43 2.58
N ASN A 88 15.50 10.20 2.14
CA ASN A 88 15.90 8.92 1.55
C ASN A 88 15.77 7.77 2.55
N ILE A 89 16.17 7.98 3.81
CA ILE A 89 15.99 6.99 4.88
C ILE A 89 14.50 6.74 5.12
N LEU A 90 13.70 7.80 5.23
CA LEU A 90 12.25 7.70 5.39
C LEU A 90 11.57 6.95 4.25
N PHE A 91 11.95 7.24 3.01
CA PHE A 91 11.40 6.59 1.84
C PHE A 91 11.66 5.08 1.87
N PHE A 92 12.87 4.69 2.26
CA PHE A 92 13.22 3.28 2.43
C PHE A 92 12.42 2.60 3.54
N LEU A 93 12.27 3.26 4.68
CA LEU A 93 11.47 2.76 5.81
C LEU A 93 9.99 2.66 5.45
N LEU A 94 9.45 3.68 4.78
CA LEU A 94 8.06 3.68 4.31
C LEU A 94 7.79 2.61 3.26
N GLY A 95 8.78 2.31 2.39
CA GLY A 95 8.66 1.24 1.39
C GLY A 95 8.40 -0.14 2.00
N ALA A 96 9.11 -0.46 3.09
CA ALA A 96 8.90 -1.71 3.82
C ALA A 96 7.49 -1.79 4.43
N VAL A 97 7.02 -0.70 5.04
CA VAL A 97 5.70 -0.60 5.67
C VAL A 97 4.58 -0.56 4.64
N PHE A 98 4.82 0.07 3.49
CA PHE A 98 3.86 0.13 2.38
C PHE A 98 3.39 -1.26 1.95
N GLY A 99 4.32 -2.21 1.80
CA GLY A 99 3.97 -3.59 1.41
C GLY A 99 3.09 -4.28 2.45
N ILE A 100 3.42 -4.15 3.74
CA ILE A 100 2.63 -4.74 4.83
C ILE A 100 1.26 -4.04 4.94
N GLY A 101 1.21 -2.72 4.77
CA GLY A 101 -0.02 -1.94 4.72
C GLY A 101 -0.95 -2.38 3.59
N MET A 102 -0.39 -2.69 2.40
CA MET A 102 -1.17 -3.25 1.29
C MET A 102 -1.73 -4.64 1.63
N ALA A 103 -0.98 -5.51 2.28
CA ALA A 103 -1.47 -6.82 2.73
C ALA A 103 -2.64 -6.66 3.71
N ALA A 104 -2.54 -5.75 4.68
CA ALA A 104 -3.62 -5.43 5.61
C ALA A 104 -4.86 -4.88 4.87
N THR A 105 -4.66 -3.97 3.90
CA THR A 105 -5.74 -3.42 3.06
C THR A 105 -6.51 -4.53 2.35
N ILE A 106 -5.81 -5.48 1.75
CA ILE A 106 -6.42 -6.60 0.99
C ILE A 106 -7.19 -7.52 1.94
N LEU A 107 -6.63 -7.85 3.11
CA LEU A 107 -7.32 -8.68 4.10
C LEU A 107 -8.61 -8.03 4.59
N VAL A 108 -8.57 -6.74 4.95
CA VAL A 108 -9.76 -5.98 5.35
C VAL A 108 -10.77 -5.91 4.20
N ALA A 109 -10.32 -5.63 2.97
CA ALA A 109 -11.20 -5.56 1.80
C ALA A 109 -11.89 -6.91 1.53
N GLN A 110 -11.17 -8.03 1.62
CA GLN A 110 -11.76 -9.36 1.45
C GLN A 110 -12.77 -9.68 2.57
N ALA A 111 -12.49 -9.32 3.82
CA ALA A 111 -13.42 -9.49 4.93
C ALA A 111 -14.68 -8.64 4.73
N MET A 112 -14.53 -7.38 4.29
CA MET A 112 -15.66 -6.51 3.96
C MET A 112 -16.50 -7.08 2.81
N GLY A 113 -15.86 -7.63 1.76
CA GLY A 113 -16.57 -8.27 0.65
C GLY A 113 -17.35 -9.52 1.07
N ARG A 114 -16.90 -10.24 2.12
CA ARG A 114 -17.65 -11.35 2.74
C ARG A 114 -18.72 -10.88 3.72
N HIS A 115 -18.86 -9.58 3.93
CA HIS A 115 -19.70 -8.97 4.98
C HIS A 115 -19.33 -9.44 6.39
N ASP A 116 -18.08 -9.87 6.62
CA ASP A 116 -17.57 -10.30 7.92
C ASP A 116 -16.83 -9.15 8.63
N LEU A 117 -17.61 -8.33 9.33
CA LEU A 117 -17.09 -7.22 10.14
C LEU A 117 -16.25 -7.71 11.34
N ALA A 118 -16.54 -8.90 11.87
CA ALA A 118 -15.78 -9.43 12.98
C ALA A 118 -14.35 -9.78 12.55
N GLU A 119 -14.20 -10.44 11.40
CA GLU A 119 -12.89 -10.71 10.81
C GLU A 119 -12.16 -9.39 10.42
N ALA A 120 -12.87 -8.43 9.80
CA ALA A 120 -12.27 -7.14 9.45
C ALA A 120 -11.71 -6.43 10.68
N ARG A 121 -12.44 -6.37 11.79
CA ARG A 121 -11.97 -5.80 13.06
C ARG A 121 -10.82 -6.59 13.68
N ARG A 122 -10.84 -7.92 13.61
CA ARG A 122 -9.73 -8.79 14.05
C ARG A 122 -8.44 -8.51 13.28
N VAL A 123 -8.54 -8.38 11.97
CA VAL A 123 -7.41 -7.99 11.11
C VAL A 123 -6.89 -6.62 11.48
N ILE A 124 -7.78 -5.62 11.66
CA ILE A 124 -7.40 -4.26 12.03
C ILE A 124 -6.74 -4.21 13.40
N GLY A 125 -7.29 -4.89 14.42
CA GLY A 125 -6.73 -4.91 15.77
C GLY A 125 -5.33 -5.53 15.80
N THR A 126 -5.17 -6.71 15.21
CA THR A 126 -3.86 -7.39 15.08
C THR A 126 -2.86 -6.54 14.31
N SER A 127 -3.28 -5.98 13.16
CA SER A 127 -2.40 -5.15 12.33
C SER A 127 -2.00 -3.86 13.04
N ALA A 128 -2.93 -3.19 13.74
CA ALA A 128 -2.63 -1.98 14.52
C ALA A 128 -1.57 -2.24 15.57
N THR A 129 -1.68 -3.34 16.32
CA THR A 129 -0.66 -3.74 17.31
C THR A 129 0.66 -4.04 16.64
N PHE A 130 0.66 -4.78 15.53
CA PHE A 130 1.88 -5.10 14.76
C PHE A 130 2.56 -3.82 14.24
N PHE A 131 1.81 -2.91 13.60
CA PHE A 131 2.36 -1.64 13.09
C PHE A 131 2.88 -0.75 14.22
N THR A 132 2.19 -0.71 15.37
CA THR A 132 2.66 0.02 16.56
C THR A 132 3.98 -0.58 17.06
N ALA A 133 4.05 -1.89 17.22
CA ALA A 133 5.26 -2.56 17.69
C ALA A 133 6.45 -2.33 16.75
N VAL A 134 6.25 -2.49 15.43
CA VAL A 134 7.30 -2.28 14.42
C VAL A 134 7.73 -0.82 14.39
N SER A 135 6.80 0.13 14.42
CA SER A 135 7.14 1.56 14.38
C SER A 135 7.87 2.04 15.63
N VAL A 136 7.48 1.55 16.82
CA VAL A 136 8.19 1.83 18.07
C VAL A 136 9.57 1.20 18.06
N LEU A 137 9.73 -0.04 17.55
CA LEU A 137 11.03 -0.68 17.41
C LEU A 137 11.95 0.12 16.47
N ILE A 138 11.43 0.57 15.32
CA ILE A 138 12.17 1.42 14.37
C ILE A 138 12.57 2.74 15.03
N ALA A 139 11.67 3.38 15.76
CA ALA A 139 11.96 4.61 16.49
C ALA A 139 13.05 4.39 17.56
N ALA A 140 12.89 3.35 18.38
CA ALA A 140 13.83 3.01 19.46
C ALA A 140 15.23 2.64 18.93
N ALA A 141 15.31 1.93 17.80
CA ALA A 141 16.59 1.62 17.15
C ALA A 141 17.16 2.82 16.38
N GLY A 142 16.31 3.58 15.71
CA GLY A 142 16.71 4.71 14.88
C GLY A 142 17.26 5.89 15.67
N LEU A 143 16.71 6.18 16.85
CA LEU A 143 17.17 7.27 17.72
C LEU A 143 18.67 7.20 18.06
N PRO A 144 19.23 6.08 18.57
CA PRO A 144 20.66 5.97 18.85
C PRO A 144 21.51 5.81 17.59
N LEU A 145 20.96 5.20 16.52
CA LEU A 145 21.70 4.92 15.29
C LEU A 145 21.67 6.05 14.26
N SER A 146 20.88 7.10 14.47
CA SER A 146 20.67 8.20 13.51
C SER A 146 21.98 8.76 12.96
N ARG A 147 22.91 9.10 13.85
CA ARG A 147 24.21 9.67 13.49
C ARG A 147 25.08 8.70 12.68
N GLN A 148 25.13 7.43 13.08
CA GLN A 148 25.90 6.40 12.37
C GLN A 148 25.36 6.15 10.96
N VAL A 149 24.05 6.07 10.81
CA VAL A 149 23.40 5.89 9.50
C VAL A 149 23.72 7.05 8.56
N LEU A 150 23.65 8.30 9.06
CA LEU A 150 24.02 9.48 8.28
C LEU A 150 25.50 9.50 7.87
N GLN A 151 26.39 9.06 8.76
CA GLN A 151 27.81 8.93 8.46
C GLN A 151 28.07 7.86 7.39
N TRP A 152 27.40 6.70 7.47
CA TRP A 152 27.49 5.64 6.44
C TRP A 152 26.96 6.11 5.07
N MET A 153 26.00 7.03 5.06
CA MET A 153 25.51 7.65 3.84
C MET A 153 26.45 8.73 3.27
N GLY A 154 27.57 9.03 3.95
CA GLY A 154 28.50 10.05 3.50
C GLY A 154 27.98 11.48 3.67
N THR A 155 27.10 11.73 4.64
CA THR A 155 26.59 13.09 4.92
C THR A 155 27.75 14.03 5.25
N PRO A 156 27.88 15.20 4.57
CA PRO A 156 28.95 16.17 4.82
C PRO A 156 29.00 16.59 6.30
N ALA A 157 30.22 16.77 6.85
CA ALA A 157 30.41 17.08 8.24
C ALA A 157 29.68 18.37 8.70
N ALA A 158 29.56 19.36 7.80
CA ALA A 158 28.83 20.61 8.07
C ALA A 158 27.32 20.40 8.20
N ALA A 159 26.75 19.44 7.48
CA ALA A 159 25.31 19.12 7.50
C ALA A 159 24.94 18.09 8.59
N LEU A 160 25.90 17.32 9.08
CA LEU A 160 25.67 16.18 9.99
C LEU A 160 24.94 16.55 11.28
N PRO A 161 25.24 17.63 12.01
CA PRO A 161 24.53 18.01 13.25
C PRO A 161 23.03 18.30 12.96
N TYR A 162 22.77 19.03 11.88
CA TYR A 162 21.41 19.38 11.47
C TYR A 162 20.63 18.15 11.01
N ALA A 163 21.27 17.29 10.22
CA ALA A 163 20.69 16.05 9.75
C ALA A 163 20.36 15.08 10.90
N ASP A 164 21.23 14.96 11.90
CA ASP A 164 21.02 14.11 13.08
C ASP A 164 19.86 14.61 13.94
N ALA A 165 19.80 15.91 14.24
CA ALA A 165 18.69 16.49 14.99
C ALA A 165 17.34 16.33 14.26
N TYR A 166 17.32 16.57 12.95
CA TYR A 166 16.16 16.36 12.10
C TYR A 166 15.72 14.89 12.10
N LEU A 167 16.64 13.97 11.81
CA LEU A 167 16.35 12.55 11.68
C LEU A 167 15.89 11.93 13.00
N ARG A 168 16.46 12.31 14.14
CA ARG A 168 15.96 11.89 15.46
C ARG A 168 14.52 12.31 15.70
N THR A 169 14.17 13.54 15.36
CA THR A 169 12.80 14.04 15.49
C THR A 169 11.85 13.27 14.55
N ILE A 170 12.30 12.96 13.34
CA ILE A 170 11.53 12.13 12.41
C ILE A 170 11.33 10.71 12.96
N PHE A 171 12.34 10.09 13.60
CA PHE A 171 12.13 8.77 14.25
C PHE A 171 11.05 8.82 15.34
N LEU A 172 10.93 9.93 16.08
CA LEU A 172 9.81 10.13 17.01
C LEU A 172 8.46 10.27 16.31
N ALA A 173 8.44 10.79 15.07
CA ALA A 173 7.22 10.92 14.27
C ALA A 173 6.79 9.57 13.64
N VAL A 174 7.70 8.62 13.43
CA VAL A 174 7.44 7.33 12.74
C VAL A 174 6.24 6.58 13.30
N PRO A 175 6.00 6.42 14.62
CA PRO A 175 4.83 5.73 15.11
C PRO A 175 3.50 6.37 14.67
N PHE A 176 3.41 7.69 14.68
CA PHE A 176 2.20 8.42 14.27
C PHE A 176 1.99 8.34 12.77
N LEU A 177 3.06 8.50 12.00
CA LEU A 177 3.06 8.42 10.55
C LEU A 177 2.65 7.02 10.06
N TYR A 178 3.20 5.96 10.66
CA TYR A 178 2.89 4.58 10.30
C TYR A 178 1.45 4.19 10.65
N LEU A 179 0.97 4.58 11.83
CA LEU A 179 -0.41 4.33 12.24
C LEU A 179 -1.40 5.10 11.37
N PHE A 180 -1.09 6.36 11.03
CA PHE A 180 -1.92 7.14 10.11
C PHE A 180 -1.97 6.51 8.72
N ALA A 181 -0.82 6.09 8.16
CA ALA A 181 -0.73 5.42 6.87
C ALA A 181 -1.48 4.07 6.88
N PHE A 182 -1.33 3.28 7.93
CA PHE A 182 -2.03 2.01 8.13
C PHE A 182 -3.55 2.19 8.19
N LEU A 183 -4.05 3.11 9.05
CA LEU A 183 -5.49 3.37 9.15
C LEU A 183 -6.05 3.89 7.83
N SER A 184 -5.33 4.77 7.16
CA SER A 184 -5.70 5.26 5.83
C SER A 184 -5.78 4.13 4.80
N ALA A 185 -4.85 3.18 4.85
CA ALA A 185 -4.83 2.01 3.97
C ALA A 185 -6.01 1.07 4.26
N THR A 186 -6.30 0.77 5.52
CA THR A 186 -7.42 -0.10 5.92
C THR A 186 -8.79 0.51 5.62
N LEU A 187 -8.96 1.83 5.78
CA LEU A 187 -10.17 2.54 5.37
C LEU A 187 -10.41 2.44 3.87
N ARG A 188 -9.35 2.58 3.05
CA ARG A 188 -9.46 2.34 1.60
C ARG A 188 -9.85 0.89 1.30
N GLY A 189 -9.31 -0.09 2.03
CA GLY A 189 -9.73 -1.50 1.93
C GLY A 189 -11.22 -1.69 2.24
N ALA A 190 -11.74 -0.95 3.21
CA ALA A 190 -13.16 -0.97 3.56
C ALA A 190 -14.06 -0.19 2.58
N GLY A 191 -13.50 0.42 1.51
CA GLY A 191 -14.26 1.18 0.52
C GLY A 191 -14.38 2.67 0.82
N ASP A 192 -13.74 3.17 1.88
CA ASP A 192 -13.70 4.60 2.20
C ASP A 192 -12.37 5.23 1.80
N ALA A 193 -12.31 5.88 0.64
CA ALA A 193 -11.17 6.66 0.21
C ALA A 193 -11.28 8.15 0.58
N ARG A 194 -12.49 8.63 0.92
CA ARG A 194 -12.74 10.05 1.21
C ARG A 194 -12.21 10.45 2.58
N THR A 195 -12.48 9.64 3.59
CA THR A 195 -12.02 9.92 4.97
C THR A 195 -10.50 10.02 5.05
N PRO A 196 -9.69 9.05 4.55
CA PRO A 196 -8.23 9.19 4.53
C PRO A 196 -7.76 10.46 3.79
N PHE A 197 -8.40 10.81 2.68
CA PHE A 197 -8.05 12.02 1.93
C PHE A 197 -8.28 13.30 2.73
N LEU A 198 -9.41 13.43 3.43
CA LEU A 198 -9.71 14.61 4.25
C LEU A 198 -8.71 14.78 5.40
N PHE A 199 -8.34 13.67 6.07
CA PHE A 199 -7.35 13.73 7.14
C PHE A 199 -5.91 13.92 6.62
N LEU A 200 -5.60 13.47 5.40
CA LEU A 200 -4.34 13.80 4.73
C LEU A 200 -4.29 15.31 4.39
N LEU A 201 -5.41 15.89 3.94
CA LEU A 201 -5.51 17.34 3.74
C LEU A 201 -5.24 18.10 5.05
N LEU A 202 -5.73 17.59 6.18
CA LEU A 202 -5.42 18.16 7.50
C LEU A 202 -3.93 18.04 7.85
N VAL A 203 -3.27 16.88 7.56
CA VAL A 203 -1.81 16.72 7.74
C VAL A 203 -1.08 17.82 6.98
N VAL A 204 -1.38 17.96 5.69
CA VAL A 204 -0.69 18.93 4.81
C VAL A 204 -0.97 20.36 5.23
N ALA A 205 -2.22 20.70 5.56
CA ALA A 205 -2.59 22.04 6.02
C ALA A 205 -1.83 22.41 7.32
N LEU A 206 -1.77 21.46 8.27
CA LEU A 206 -1.01 21.68 9.52
C LEU A 206 0.49 21.80 9.24
N ASP A 207 1.04 20.94 8.37
CA ASP A 207 2.47 20.95 8.05
C ASP A 207 2.88 22.28 7.39
N VAL A 208 2.12 22.76 6.38
CA VAL A 208 2.33 24.03 5.69
C VAL A 208 2.30 25.24 6.65
N VAL A 209 1.44 25.19 7.67
CA VAL A 209 1.34 26.27 8.67
C VAL A 209 2.41 26.14 9.75
N LEU A 210 2.63 24.91 10.27
CA LEU A 210 3.54 24.71 11.40
C LEU A 210 5.02 24.81 11.00
N VAL A 211 5.39 24.44 9.76
CA VAL A 211 6.78 24.51 9.31
C VAL A 211 7.33 25.94 9.42
N PRO A 212 6.74 26.98 8.80
CA PRO A 212 7.26 28.33 8.96
C PRO A 212 7.18 28.85 10.42
N LEU A 213 6.11 28.50 11.15
CA LEU A 213 5.96 28.94 12.54
C LEU A 213 7.08 28.42 13.44
N LEU A 214 7.48 27.15 13.30
CA LEU A 214 8.49 26.50 14.15
C LEU A 214 9.92 26.71 13.63
N VAL A 215 10.09 26.87 12.32
CA VAL A 215 11.41 27.14 11.74
C VAL A 215 11.88 28.54 12.11
N PHE A 216 11.01 29.54 12.02
CA PHE A 216 11.35 30.95 12.26
C PHE A 216 11.02 31.47 13.68
N GLY A 217 10.36 30.67 14.50
CA GLY A 217 9.98 31.11 15.86
C GLY A 217 8.97 32.24 15.82
N ILE A 218 7.95 32.20 14.95
CA ILE A 218 6.98 33.29 14.82
C ILE A 218 6.05 33.32 16.04
N GLY A 219 5.94 34.46 16.68
CA GLY A 219 5.11 34.67 17.87
C GLY A 219 5.78 34.19 19.16
N PRO A 220 5.09 33.47 20.06
CA PRO A 220 5.65 32.98 21.32
C PRO A 220 6.49 31.69 21.19
N LEU A 221 6.66 31.19 19.97
CA LEU A 221 7.34 29.92 19.71
C LEU A 221 8.86 30.13 19.58
N PRO A 222 9.67 29.19 20.10
CA PRO A 222 11.12 29.25 19.91
C PRO A 222 11.52 29.00 18.47
N GLU A 223 12.55 29.66 17.99
CA GLU A 223 13.18 29.38 16.71
C GLU A 223 13.90 28.02 16.78
N LEU A 224 13.36 27.02 16.13
CA LEU A 224 13.88 25.64 16.11
C LEU A 224 14.69 25.35 14.85
N GLY A 225 14.74 26.28 13.89
CA GLY A 225 15.43 26.09 12.63
C GLY A 225 15.00 24.81 11.93
N MET A 226 15.97 24.03 11.46
CA MET A 226 15.71 22.79 10.74
C MET A 226 14.95 21.73 11.55
N THR A 227 15.20 21.63 12.85
CA THR A 227 14.48 20.73 13.76
C THR A 227 12.99 21.10 13.82
N GLY A 228 12.65 22.38 13.66
CA GLY A 228 11.29 22.88 13.61
C GLY A 228 10.46 22.25 12.49
N ALA A 229 11.04 22.02 11.33
CA ALA A 229 10.35 21.32 10.22
C ALA A 229 10.02 19.86 10.58
N ALA A 230 10.93 19.15 11.25
CA ALA A 230 10.64 17.78 11.70
C ALA A 230 9.60 17.75 12.82
N VAL A 231 9.62 18.70 13.75
CA VAL A 231 8.60 18.86 14.81
C VAL A 231 7.23 19.19 14.20
N ALA A 232 7.18 20.03 13.17
CA ALA A 232 5.96 20.32 12.44
C ALA A 232 5.34 19.05 11.85
N THR A 233 6.15 18.24 11.17
CA THR A 233 5.71 16.94 10.60
C THR A 233 5.23 15.97 11.70
N LEU A 234 5.92 15.91 12.84
CA LEU A 234 5.48 15.11 14.00
C LEU A 234 4.12 15.58 14.51
N LEU A 235 3.96 16.87 14.77
CA LEU A 235 2.72 17.43 15.29
C LEU A 235 1.57 17.30 14.30
N ALA A 236 1.81 17.53 13.00
CA ALA A 236 0.81 17.39 11.95
C ALA A 236 0.29 15.95 11.86
N ASN A 237 1.20 14.95 11.87
CA ASN A 237 0.79 13.54 11.81
C ASN A 237 0.13 13.08 13.12
N ALA A 238 0.65 13.46 14.28
CA ALA A 238 0.07 13.10 15.59
C ALA A 238 -1.33 13.70 15.76
N SER A 239 -1.51 14.98 15.44
CA SER A 239 -2.80 15.68 15.53
C SER A 239 -3.83 15.10 14.55
N SER A 240 -3.42 14.82 13.31
CA SER A 240 -4.30 14.24 12.31
C SER A 240 -4.67 12.79 12.63
N LEU A 241 -3.74 11.99 13.17
CA LEU A 241 -4.05 10.66 13.67
C LEU A 241 -5.06 10.71 14.82
N ALA A 242 -4.83 11.60 15.80
CA ALA A 242 -5.76 11.79 16.93
C ALA A 242 -7.15 12.22 16.43
N ALA A 243 -7.21 13.19 15.51
CA ALA A 243 -8.45 13.65 14.90
C ALA A 243 -9.16 12.53 14.12
N LEU A 244 -8.43 11.70 13.35
CA LEU A 244 -8.98 10.54 12.65
C LEU A 244 -9.57 9.52 13.62
N LEU A 245 -8.85 9.18 14.71
CA LEU A 245 -9.34 8.25 15.73
C LEU A 245 -10.58 8.79 16.46
N LEU A 246 -10.58 10.07 16.80
CA LEU A 246 -11.75 10.72 17.42
C LEU A 246 -12.94 10.73 16.47
N TRP A 247 -12.73 11.01 15.19
CA TRP A 247 -13.77 10.99 14.17
C TRP A 247 -14.37 9.58 14.00
N LEU A 248 -13.53 8.53 13.87
CA LEU A 248 -13.97 7.13 13.78
C LEU A 248 -14.82 6.74 15.00
N ARG A 249 -14.38 7.17 16.20
CA ARG A 249 -15.13 6.93 17.45
C ARG A 249 -16.47 7.68 17.47
N HIS A 250 -16.46 8.98 17.13
CA HIS A 250 -17.67 9.82 17.16
C HIS A 250 -18.72 9.36 16.15
N ARG A 251 -18.28 9.00 14.94
CA ARG A 251 -19.15 8.48 13.89
C ARG A 251 -19.56 7.02 14.09
N ARG A 252 -19.06 6.35 15.12
CA ARG A 252 -19.27 4.90 15.35
C ARG A 252 -18.99 4.09 14.08
N HIS A 253 -17.86 4.42 13.43
CA HIS A 253 -17.49 3.77 12.18
C HIS A 253 -17.48 2.24 12.35
N PRO A 254 -17.93 1.43 11.36
CA PRO A 254 -18.00 -0.04 11.47
C PRO A 254 -16.68 -0.71 11.87
N LEU A 255 -15.56 -0.11 11.48
CA LEU A 255 -14.21 -0.60 11.79
C LEU A 255 -13.69 -0.12 13.16
N TRP A 256 -14.45 0.69 13.90
CA TRP A 256 -14.04 1.12 15.23
C TRP A 256 -14.08 -0.05 16.22
N ILE A 257 -12.95 -0.31 16.88
CA ILE A 257 -12.84 -1.32 17.94
C ILE A 257 -13.22 -0.66 19.27
N SER A 258 -14.30 -1.15 19.87
CA SER A 258 -14.82 -0.64 21.15
C SER A 258 -13.94 -1.08 22.33
N ARG A 259 -14.15 -0.42 23.49
CA ARG A 259 -13.45 -0.84 24.72
C ARG A 259 -13.76 -2.27 25.14
N ALA A 260 -14.96 -2.78 24.83
CA ALA A 260 -15.35 -4.15 25.11
C ALA A 260 -14.62 -5.17 24.22
N GLU A 261 -14.15 -4.74 23.05
CA GLU A 261 -13.48 -5.58 22.04
C GLU A 261 -11.94 -5.46 22.12
N ARG A 262 -11.38 -4.96 23.21
CA ARG A 262 -9.91 -4.78 23.37
C ARG A 262 -9.10 -6.07 23.17
N ALA A 263 -9.73 -7.23 23.36
CA ALA A 263 -9.11 -8.51 23.08
C ALA A 263 -8.66 -8.66 21.62
N LEU A 264 -9.27 -7.92 20.67
CA LEU A 264 -8.89 -7.90 19.25
C LEU A 264 -7.50 -7.27 18.99
N PHE A 265 -6.97 -6.51 19.94
CA PHE A 265 -5.58 -6.01 19.87
C PHE A 265 -4.54 -7.06 20.26
N ARG A 266 -4.96 -8.24 20.75
CA ARG A 266 -4.04 -9.36 20.94
C ARG A 266 -3.61 -9.86 19.56
N PRO A 267 -2.29 -9.95 19.28
CA PRO A 267 -1.81 -10.39 17.98
C PRO A 267 -2.27 -11.81 17.64
N ASP A 268 -2.96 -11.94 16.52
CA ASP A 268 -3.23 -13.23 15.92
C ASP A 268 -2.06 -13.62 15.03
N TRP A 269 -1.37 -14.69 15.38
CA TRP A 269 -0.16 -15.12 14.69
C TRP A 269 -0.40 -15.50 13.22
N ALA A 270 -1.56 -16.06 12.88
CA ALA A 270 -1.90 -16.38 11.50
C ALA A 270 -2.00 -15.12 10.63
N ILE A 271 -2.63 -14.07 11.19
CA ILE A 271 -2.73 -12.75 10.52
C ILE A 271 -1.34 -12.11 10.42
N VAL A 272 -0.55 -12.08 11.50
CA VAL A 272 0.81 -11.52 11.50
C VAL A 272 1.69 -12.23 10.47
N ARG A 273 1.68 -13.56 10.45
CA ARG A 273 2.41 -14.35 9.45
C ARG A 273 2.00 -13.99 8.03
N THR A 274 0.70 -13.84 7.79
CA THR A 274 0.18 -13.46 6.47
C THR A 274 0.61 -12.05 6.08
N LEU A 275 0.55 -11.08 7.01
CA LEU A 275 1.01 -9.71 6.80
C LEU A 275 2.48 -9.68 6.38
N VAL A 276 3.33 -10.46 7.04
CA VAL A 276 4.76 -10.53 6.74
C VAL A 276 5.00 -11.26 5.41
N LEU A 277 4.49 -12.50 5.26
CA LEU A 277 4.73 -13.32 4.07
C LEU A 277 4.17 -12.71 2.79
N LYS A 278 3.05 -11.98 2.87
CA LYS A 278 2.45 -11.31 1.71
C LYS A 278 2.94 -9.87 1.57
N GLY A 279 3.19 -9.17 2.67
CA GLY A 279 3.64 -7.78 2.67
C GLY A 279 5.09 -7.62 2.25
N VAL A 280 6.01 -8.49 2.70
CA VAL A 280 7.43 -8.40 2.35
C VAL A 280 7.67 -8.45 0.84
N PRO A 281 7.08 -9.36 0.04
CA PRO A 281 7.23 -9.33 -1.41
C PRO A 281 6.66 -8.06 -2.06
N MET A 282 5.58 -7.49 -1.49
CA MET A 282 5.02 -6.22 -1.97
C MET A 282 5.95 -5.04 -1.65
N GLY A 283 6.58 -5.02 -0.47
CA GLY A 283 7.59 -4.03 -0.11
C GLY A 283 8.86 -4.17 -0.95
N ALA A 284 9.30 -5.40 -1.22
CA ALA A 284 10.45 -5.69 -2.05
C ALA A 284 10.32 -5.14 -3.48
N GLN A 285 9.09 -5.01 -4.01
CA GLN A 285 8.85 -4.35 -5.29
C GLN A 285 9.32 -2.88 -5.27
N MET A 286 9.08 -2.15 -4.17
CA MET A 286 9.54 -0.76 -4.03
C MET A 286 11.06 -0.68 -3.97
N VAL A 287 11.70 -1.60 -3.26
CA VAL A 287 13.17 -1.69 -3.20
C VAL A 287 13.75 -1.98 -4.59
N LEU A 288 13.19 -2.93 -5.34
CA LEU A 288 13.62 -3.24 -6.71
C LEU A 288 13.51 -2.03 -7.65
N ILE A 289 12.41 -1.29 -7.57
CA ILE A 289 12.20 -0.07 -8.36
C ILE A 289 13.25 0.98 -7.97
N SER A 290 13.45 1.23 -6.67
CA SER A 290 14.41 2.22 -6.19
C SER A 290 15.84 1.91 -6.62
N LEU A 291 16.27 0.64 -6.49
CA LEU A 291 17.59 0.20 -6.92
C LEU A 291 17.77 0.36 -8.45
N ALA A 292 16.73 0.05 -9.24
CA ALA A 292 16.78 0.26 -10.69
C ALA A 292 16.91 1.75 -11.04
N MET A 293 16.21 2.64 -10.31
CA MET A 293 16.33 4.09 -10.50
C MET A 293 17.75 4.58 -10.17
N ILE A 294 18.37 4.09 -9.10
CA ILE A 294 19.75 4.40 -8.74
C ILE A 294 20.71 3.92 -9.83
N ALA A 295 20.53 2.69 -10.34
CA ALA A 295 21.36 2.16 -11.43
C ALA A 295 21.24 3.01 -12.70
N MET A 296 20.03 3.43 -13.08
CA MET A 296 19.80 4.30 -14.21
C MET A 296 20.47 5.67 -14.01
N MET A 297 20.32 6.27 -12.82
CA MET A 297 20.96 7.55 -12.49
C MET A 297 22.49 7.46 -12.57
N ALA A 298 23.08 6.36 -12.11
CA ALA A 298 24.53 6.13 -12.23
C ALA A 298 25.00 6.05 -13.70
N MET A 299 24.16 5.50 -14.59
CA MET A 299 24.45 5.48 -16.04
C MET A 299 24.33 6.89 -16.65
N VAL A 300 23.29 7.64 -16.30
CA VAL A 300 23.06 9.01 -16.77
C VAL A 300 24.21 9.93 -16.37
N ASN A 301 24.71 9.82 -15.15
CA ASN A 301 25.81 10.65 -14.63
C ASN A 301 27.11 10.53 -15.46
N ARG A 302 27.30 9.43 -16.22
CA ARG A 302 28.45 9.26 -17.13
C ARG A 302 28.36 10.13 -18.36
N HIS A 303 27.18 10.67 -18.70
CA HIS A 303 26.95 11.51 -19.88
C HIS A 303 27.07 13.02 -19.60
N GLY A 304 27.53 13.40 -18.42
CA GLY A 304 27.83 14.78 -18.06
C GLY A 304 26.68 15.50 -17.32
N THR A 305 27.01 16.71 -16.85
CA THR A 305 26.13 17.50 -15.98
C THR A 305 24.84 17.95 -16.67
N GLU A 306 24.90 18.32 -17.95
CA GLU A 306 23.74 18.76 -18.73
C GLU A 306 22.70 17.64 -18.86
N THR A 307 23.14 16.43 -19.22
CA THR A 307 22.28 15.26 -19.33
C THR A 307 21.68 14.86 -17.97
N THR A 308 22.49 14.97 -16.91
CA THR A 308 22.02 14.68 -15.55
C THR A 308 20.97 15.68 -15.09
N ALA A 309 21.16 16.98 -15.36
CA ALA A 309 20.18 18.01 -15.06
C ALA A 309 18.87 17.82 -15.86
N ALA A 310 19.00 17.54 -17.15
CA ALA A 310 17.87 17.23 -18.02
C ALA A 310 17.05 16.03 -17.52
N TYR A 311 17.74 14.93 -17.19
CA TYR A 311 17.09 13.73 -16.65
C TYR A 311 16.42 13.99 -15.32
N GLY A 312 17.05 14.76 -14.42
CA GLY A 312 16.44 15.15 -13.13
C GLY A 312 15.13 15.91 -13.31
N ALA A 313 15.09 16.87 -14.23
CA ALA A 313 13.89 17.64 -14.55
C ALA A 313 12.77 16.74 -15.12
N VAL A 314 13.13 15.86 -16.05
CA VAL A 314 12.18 14.90 -16.63
C VAL A 314 11.64 13.93 -15.58
N MET A 315 12.47 13.41 -14.68
CA MET A 315 12.05 12.52 -13.59
C MET A 315 11.06 13.20 -12.65
N GLN A 316 11.26 14.49 -12.35
CA GLN A 316 10.32 15.25 -11.54
C GLN A 316 8.96 15.38 -12.25
N LEU A 317 8.96 15.67 -13.55
CA LEU A 317 7.75 15.73 -14.37
C LEU A 317 7.04 14.37 -14.42
N TRP A 318 7.77 13.28 -14.64
CA TRP A 318 7.22 11.92 -14.71
C TRP A 318 6.63 11.44 -13.40
N THR A 319 7.09 11.97 -12.25
CA THR A 319 6.47 11.70 -10.95
C THR A 319 4.98 12.06 -10.95
N TYR A 320 4.59 13.16 -11.59
CA TYR A 320 3.19 13.53 -11.71
C TYR A 320 2.43 12.67 -12.72
N VAL A 321 3.07 12.28 -13.83
CA VAL A 321 2.45 11.44 -14.89
C VAL A 321 2.07 10.05 -14.37
N GLN A 322 2.84 9.48 -13.45
CA GLN A 322 2.55 8.15 -12.89
C GLN A 322 1.44 8.12 -11.83
N MET A 323 1.09 9.28 -11.22
CA MET A 323 0.12 9.34 -10.12
C MET A 323 -1.27 8.79 -10.46
N PRO A 324 -1.88 9.08 -11.62
CA PRO A 324 -3.15 8.47 -12.00
C PRO A 324 -3.08 6.95 -12.08
N ALA A 325 -2.01 6.42 -12.69
CA ALA A 325 -1.81 4.96 -12.80
C ALA A 325 -1.71 4.29 -11.42
N MET A 326 -0.97 4.90 -10.49
CA MET A 326 -0.85 4.42 -9.11
C MET A 326 -2.20 4.48 -8.36
N ALA A 327 -2.94 5.58 -8.51
CA ALA A 327 -4.24 5.77 -7.86
C ALA A 327 -5.28 4.77 -8.37
N ILE A 328 -5.35 4.57 -9.69
CA ILE A 328 -6.26 3.59 -10.32
C ILE A 328 -5.85 2.17 -9.91
N GLY A 329 -4.56 1.84 -9.90
CA GLY A 329 -4.05 0.54 -9.47
C GLY A 329 -4.42 0.22 -8.01
N ALA A 330 -4.31 1.20 -7.11
CA ALA A 330 -4.71 1.07 -5.71
C ALA A 330 -6.24 0.92 -5.56
N ALA A 331 -7.01 1.69 -6.34
CA ALA A 331 -8.47 1.59 -6.37
C ALA A 331 -8.93 0.24 -6.89
N CYS A 332 -8.34 -0.26 -7.98
CA CYS A 332 -8.60 -1.59 -8.52
C CYS A 332 -8.24 -2.69 -7.52
N SER A 333 -7.15 -2.53 -6.76
CA SER A 333 -6.76 -3.49 -5.74
C SER A 333 -7.81 -3.62 -4.64
N SER A 334 -8.31 -2.49 -4.11
CA SER A 334 -9.34 -2.49 -3.05
C SER A 334 -10.68 -3.03 -3.57
N MET A 335 -11.14 -2.57 -4.75
CA MET A 335 -12.39 -3.03 -5.36
C MET A 335 -12.32 -4.52 -5.73
N ALA A 336 -11.22 -4.97 -6.35
CA ALA A 336 -11.03 -6.37 -6.68
C ALA A 336 -10.99 -7.24 -5.42
N ALA A 337 -10.32 -6.80 -4.34
CA ALA A 337 -10.22 -7.55 -3.10
C ALA A 337 -11.59 -7.73 -2.43
N GLN A 338 -12.47 -6.71 -2.42
CA GLN A 338 -13.84 -6.86 -1.94
C GLN A 338 -14.63 -7.85 -2.81
N ASN A 339 -14.54 -7.73 -4.15
CA ASN A 339 -15.23 -8.64 -5.06
C ASN A 339 -14.68 -10.09 -4.98
N VAL A 340 -13.38 -10.28 -4.71
CA VAL A 340 -12.79 -11.60 -4.42
C VAL A 340 -13.36 -12.16 -3.11
N GLY A 341 -13.46 -11.33 -2.07
CA GLY A 341 -14.09 -11.71 -0.81
C GLY A 341 -15.54 -12.15 -0.98
N ALA A 342 -16.30 -11.45 -1.81
CA ALA A 342 -17.70 -11.77 -2.16
C ALA A 342 -17.85 -12.93 -3.16
N GLY A 343 -16.76 -13.44 -3.75
CA GLY A 343 -16.81 -14.48 -4.78
C GLY A 343 -17.27 -14.00 -6.16
N LEU A 344 -17.33 -12.69 -6.40
CA LEU A 344 -17.87 -12.05 -7.60
C LEU A 344 -16.82 -11.92 -8.72
N TRP A 345 -16.31 -13.03 -9.24
CA TRP A 345 -15.24 -13.07 -10.24
C TRP A 345 -15.52 -12.26 -11.52
N PRO A 346 -16.76 -12.28 -12.11
CA PRO A 346 -17.06 -11.43 -13.26
C PRO A 346 -16.84 -9.93 -12.99
N ARG A 347 -17.09 -9.47 -11.74
CA ARG A 347 -16.84 -8.09 -11.33
C ARG A 347 -15.33 -7.80 -11.15
N VAL A 348 -14.56 -8.79 -10.72
CA VAL A 348 -13.08 -8.68 -10.65
C VAL A 348 -12.51 -8.43 -12.06
N ASP A 349 -12.95 -9.20 -13.06
CA ASP A 349 -12.51 -9.02 -14.45
C ASP A 349 -12.99 -7.67 -15.03
N ALA A 350 -14.21 -7.26 -14.71
CA ALA A 350 -14.74 -5.97 -15.15
C ALA A 350 -14.01 -4.80 -14.47
N THR A 351 -13.58 -4.94 -13.20
CA THR A 351 -12.73 -3.96 -12.50
C THR A 351 -11.38 -3.80 -13.20
N ALA A 352 -10.74 -4.91 -13.60
CA ALA A 352 -9.49 -4.86 -14.35
C ALA A 352 -9.66 -4.11 -15.69
N ARG A 353 -10.70 -4.44 -16.47
CA ARG A 353 -10.97 -3.77 -17.75
C ARG A 353 -11.26 -2.29 -17.59
N ALA A 354 -12.11 -1.92 -16.63
CA ALA A 354 -12.42 -0.52 -16.34
C ALA A 354 -11.16 0.25 -15.89
N GLY A 355 -10.33 -0.37 -15.03
CA GLY A 355 -9.07 0.23 -14.57
C GLY A 355 -8.09 0.47 -15.71
N VAL A 356 -7.94 -0.48 -16.64
CA VAL A 356 -7.11 -0.31 -17.84
C VAL A 356 -7.66 0.83 -18.70
N GLY A 357 -8.99 0.89 -18.92
CA GLY A 357 -9.62 1.97 -19.68
C GLY A 357 -9.40 3.35 -19.04
N PHE A 358 -9.59 3.48 -17.73
CA PHE A 358 -9.31 4.74 -17.03
C PHE A 358 -7.83 5.12 -17.01
N ASN A 359 -6.93 4.13 -16.96
CA ASN A 359 -5.50 4.41 -17.09
C ASN A 359 -5.19 5.04 -18.45
N PHE A 360 -5.69 4.47 -19.55
CA PHE A 360 -5.49 5.07 -20.88
C PHE A 360 -6.10 6.48 -20.96
N LEU A 361 -7.28 6.67 -20.39
CA LEU A 361 -7.96 7.97 -20.40
C LEU A 361 -7.19 9.03 -19.58
N LEU A 362 -6.92 8.74 -18.29
CA LEU A 362 -6.35 9.75 -17.39
C LEU A 362 -4.85 9.95 -17.61
N THR A 363 -4.08 8.88 -17.77
CA THR A 363 -2.65 8.98 -18.05
C THR A 363 -2.41 9.53 -19.46
N GLY A 364 -3.20 9.08 -20.44
CA GLY A 364 -3.14 9.61 -21.82
C GLY A 364 -3.50 11.09 -21.89
N ALA A 365 -4.54 11.52 -21.16
CA ALA A 365 -4.93 12.94 -21.06
C ALA A 365 -3.83 13.82 -20.44
N LEU A 366 -2.94 13.27 -19.63
CA LEU A 366 -1.76 13.99 -19.13
C LEU A 366 -0.59 13.96 -20.11
N ILE A 367 -0.35 12.82 -20.76
CA ILE A 367 0.78 12.64 -21.70
C ILE A 367 0.64 13.57 -22.91
N VAL A 368 -0.57 13.69 -23.47
CA VAL A 368 -0.80 14.52 -24.68
C VAL A 368 -0.35 15.97 -24.48
N PRO A 369 -0.80 16.72 -23.47
CA PRO A 369 -0.33 18.08 -23.25
C PRO A 369 1.17 18.15 -22.89
N LEU A 370 1.72 17.13 -22.21
CA LEU A 370 3.14 17.08 -21.88
C LEU A 370 4.06 16.84 -23.08
N ILE A 371 3.52 16.28 -24.17
CA ILE A 371 4.23 16.20 -25.46
C ILE A 371 4.05 17.49 -26.25
N LEU A 372 2.82 18.03 -26.29
CA LEU A 372 2.51 19.23 -27.08
C LEU A 372 3.13 20.52 -26.50
N PHE A 373 3.22 20.59 -25.17
CA PHE A 373 3.72 21.76 -24.43
C PHE A 373 4.98 21.44 -23.64
N ASP A 374 5.79 20.49 -24.09
CA ASP A 374 6.99 19.98 -23.41
C ASP A 374 7.98 21.09 -23.03
N ARG A 375 8.21 22.06 -23.94
CA ARG A 375 9.09 23.21 -23.72
C ARG A 375 8.63 24.04 -22.51
N TRP A 376 7.34 24.30 -22.40
CA TRP A 376 6.79 25.12 -21.32
C TRP A 376 6.79 24.40 -19.98
N THR A 377 6.47 23.11 -19.99
CA THR A 377 6.43 22.29 -18.77
C THR A 377 7.84 22.02 -18.23
N LEU A 378 8.84 21.84 -19.09
CA LEU A 378 10.22 21.62 -18.69
C LEU A 378 10.94 22.92 -18.34
N ALA A 379 10.56 24.06 -18.95
CA ALA A 379 11.08 25.39 -18.59
C ALA A 379 10.76 25.81 -17.14
N VAL A 380 9.78 25.16 -16.49
CA VAL A 380 9.54 25.33 -15.04
C VAL A 380 10.73 24.83 -14.21
N PHE A 381 11.44 23.83 -14.71
CA PHE A 381 12.56 23.17 -13.99
C PHE A 381 13.95 23.56 -14.53
N LEU A 382 14.03 23.99 -15.77
CA LEU A 382 15.29 24.30 -16.45
C LEU A 382 15.25 25.72 -17.03
N PRO A 383 16.36 26.47 -16.97
CA PRO A 383 16.40 27.81 -17.55
C PRO A 383 16.11 27.80 -19.06
N GLU A 384 15.37 28.79 -19.53
CA GLU A 384 15.15 28.99 -20.97
C GLU A 384 16.49 29.21 -21.69
N GLY A 385 16.67 28.53 -22.83
CA GLY A 385 17.92 28.57 -23.59
C GLY A 385 19.04 27.66 -23.08
N SER A 386 18.83 26.92 -22.00
CA SER A 386 19.81 25.92 -21.55
C SER A 386 19.87 24.74 -22.51
N PRO A 387 21.09 24.23 -22.87
CA PRO A 387 21.25 22.99 -23.64
C PRO A 387 20.53 21.80 -22.99
N SER A 388 20.46 21.76 -21.64
CA SER A 388 19.72 20.74 -20.89
C SER A 388 18.23 20.70 -21.22
N LEU A 389 17.62 21.81 -21.67
CA LEU A 389 16.20 21.84 -22.01
C LEU A 389 15.90 21.01 -23.27
N GLU A 390 16.73 21.10 -24.31
CA GLU A 390 16.54 20.30 -25.54
C GLU A 390 16.79 18.79 -25.25
N VAL A 391 17.80 18.47 -24.44
CA VAL A 391 18.03 17.10 -23.99
C VAL A 391 16.83 16.57 -23.19
N ALA A 392 16.26 17.38 -22.28
CA ALA A 392 15.09 17.02 -21.50
C ALA A 392 13.85 16.77 -22.37
N ARG A 393 13.64 17.60 -23.41
CA ARG A 393 12.57 17.41 -24.40
C ARG A 393 12.71 16.08 -25.13
N HIS A 394 13.93 15.79 -25.60
CA HIS A 394 14.25 14.53 -26.28
C HIS A 394 13.97 13.32 -25.40
N ILE A 395 14.44 13.33 -24.13
CA ILE A 395 14.15 12.28 -23.14
C ILE A 395 12.65 12.12 -22.93
N ASN A 396 11.92 13.25 -22.77
CA ASN A 396 10.49 13.23 -22.53
C ASN A 396 9.72 12.61 -23.70
N HIS A 397 10.03 12.97 -24.95
CA HIS A 397 9.38 12.41 -26.13
C HIS A 397 9.54 10.88 -26.23
N ILE A 398 10.72 10.34 -25.91
CA ILE A 398 10.96 8.89 -25.93
C ILE A 398 10.26 8.19 -24.77
N GLY A 399 10.35 8.76 -23.56
CA GLY A 399 10.04 8.02 -22.34
C GLY A 399 8.62 8.17 -21.81
N VAL A 400 7.95 9.34 -22.01
CA VAL A 400 6.67 9.64 -21.36
C VAL A 400 5.55 8.67 -21.75
N GLY A 401 5.53 8.18 -22.99
CA GLY A 401 4.54 7.19 -23.45
C GLY A 401 4.59 5.87 -22.70
N SER A 402 5.74 5.53 -22.10
CA SER A 402 5.91 4.30 -21.33
C SER A 402 4.99 4.21 -20.10
N PHE A 403 4.48 5.36 -19.59
CA PHE A 403 3.57 5.38 -18.45
C PHE A 403 2.18 4.81 -18.76
N LEU A 404 1.78 4.74 -20.02
CA LEU A 404 0.59 3.97 -20.41
C LEU A 404 0.75 2.48 -20.13
N PHE A 405 1.90 1.91 -20.52
CA PHE A 405 2.24 0.50 -20.28
C PHE A 405 2.44 0.21 -18.78
N PHE A 406 3.12 1.12 -18.09
CA PHE A 406 3.29 1.07 -16.64
C PHE A 406 1.94 1.03 -15.92
N GLY A 407 0.99 1.89 -16.31
CA GLY A 407 -0.32 1.94 -15.68
C GLY A 407 -1.14 0.67 -15.90
N VAL A 408 -1.11 0.07 -17.09
CA VAL A 408 -1.73 -1.25 -17.32
C VAL A 408 -1.13 -2.30 -16.39
N THR A 409 0.20 -2.31 -16.25
CA THR A 409 0.90 -3.23 -15.35
C THR A 409 0.46 -3.03 -13.90
N PHE A 410 0.36 -1.78 -13.44
CA PHE A 410 -0.05 -1.46 -12.07
C PHE A 410 -1.50 -1.85 -11.77
N VAL A 411 -2.41 -1.63 -12.72
CA VAL A 411 -3.83 -2.05 -12.61
C VAL A 411 -3.93 -3.57 -12.50
N LEU A 412 -3.28 -4.31 -13.41
CA LEU A 412 -3.31 -5.77 -13.39
C LEU A 412 -2.68 -6.33 -12.12
N PHE A 413 -1.55 -5.77 -11.66
CA PHE A 413 -0.94 -6.16 -10.40
C PHE A 413 -1.81 -5.82 -9.19
N GLY A 414 -2.56 -4.72 -9.22
CA GLY A 414 -3.55 -4.40 -8.20
C GLY A 414 -4.59 -5.52 -8.05
N VAL A 415 -5.15 -5.97 -9.17
CA VAL A 415 -6.15 -7.05 -9.21
C VAL A 415 -5.53 -8.41 -8.83
N VAL A 416 -4.35 -8.73 -9.33
CA VAL A 416 -3.65 -9.99 -9.01
C VAL A 416 -3.30 -10.07 -7.52
N ARG A 417 -2.77 -8.99 -6.94
CA ARG A 417 -2.47 -8.93 -5.49
C ARG A 417 -3.72 -9.06 -4.62
N ALA A 418 -4.87 -8.61 -5.12
CA ALA A 418 -6.15 -8.70 -4.41
C ALA A 418 -6.55 -10.13 -4.05
N THR A 419 -6.03 -11.16 -4.73
CA THR A 419 -6.23 -12.58 -4.39
C THR A 419 -5.18 -13.14 -3.43
N GLY A 420 -4.05 -12.44 -3.24
CA GLY A 420 -2.90 -12.92 -2.47
C GLY A 420 -1.73 -13.45 -3.31
N ALA A 421 -1.82 -13.37 -4.64
CA ALA A 421 -0.70 -13.68 -5.54
C ALA A 421 0.27 -12.49 -5.60
N VAL A 422 1.20 -12.41 -4.65
CA VAL A 422 2.10 -11.25 -4.46
C VAL A 422 3.49 -11.46 -5.08
N VAL A 423 3.92 -12.70 -5.24
CA VAL A 423 5.25 -13.04 -5.79
C VAL A 423 5.34 -12.79 -7.30
N PRO A 424 4.36 -13.16 -8.15
CA PRO A 424 4.47 -12.94 -9.58
C PRO A 424 4.63 -11.48 -9.99
N PRO A 425 3.94 -10.48 -9.42
CA PRO A 425 4.23 -9.08 -9.66
C PRO A 425 5.68 -8.67 -9.34
N LEU A 426 6.26 -9.23 -8.26
CA LEU A 426 7.66 -9.00 -7.90
C LEU A 426 8.61 -9.56 -8.96
N VAL A 427 8.37 -10.80 -9.41
CA VAL A 427 9.18 -11.46 -10.45
C VAL A 427 9.10 -10.70 -11.77
N VAL A 428 7.90 -10.33 -12.21
CA VAL A 428 7.71 -9.58 -13.47
C VAL A 428 8.44 -8.23 -13.42
N LEU A 429 8.35 -7.49 -12.30
CA LEU A 429 9.10 -6.25 -12.14
C LEU A 429 10.61 -6.48 -12.11
N GLY A 430 11.07 -7.52 -11.42
CA GLY A 430 12.48 -7.91 -11.40
C GLY A 430 13.01 -8.20 -12.81
N LEU A 431 12.28 -9.00 -13.59
CA LEU A 431 12.63 -9.30 -14.97
C LEU A 431 12.62 -8.05 -15.87
N ALA A 432 11.59 -7.22 -15.76
CA ALA A 432 11.47 -6.02 -16.59
C ALA A 432 12.56 -4.97 -16.29
N LEU A 433 12.85 -4.74 -15.00
CA LEU A 433 13.79 -3.70 -14.58
C LEU A 433 15.25 -4.18 -14.68
N TRP A 434 15.54 -5.38 -14.17
CA TRP A 434 16.91 -5.91 -14.07
C TRP A 434 17.28 -6.86 -15.21
N GLY A 435 16.30 -7.57 -15.77
CA GLY A 435 16.52 -8.44 -16.94
C GLY A 435 16.41 -7.73 -18.28
N VAL A 436 15.67 -6.62 -18.36
CA VAL A 436 15.47 -5.89 -19.62
C VAL A 436 16.05 -4.48 -19.54
N ARG A 437 15.58 -3.60 -18.64
CA ARG A 437 15.95 -2.16 -18.62
C ARG A 437 17.46 -1.95 -18.53
N VAL A 438 18.08 -2.51 -17.49
CA VAL A 438 19.51 -2.31 -17.24
C VAL A 438 20.38 -2.97 -18.31
N PRO A 439 20.15 -4.23 -18.72
CA PRO A 439 20.92 -4.84 -19.81
C PRO A 439 20.71 -4.15 -21.16
N PHE A 440 19.48 -3.75 -21.50
CA PHE A 440 19.18 -3.02 -22.73
C PHE A 440 19.97 -1.70 -22.81
N ALA A 441 19.94 -0.90 -21.73
CA ALA A 441 20.67 0.35 -21.66
C ALA A 441 22.19 0.14 -21.81
N ASN A 442 22.76 -0.88 -21.14
CA ASN A 442 24.20 -1.18 -21.24
C ASN A 442 24.61 -1.74 -22.61
N ALA A 443 23.84 -2.69 -23.17
CA ALA A 443 24.19 -3.39 -24.40
C ALA A 443 24.09 -2.48 -25.64
N LEU A 444 23.10 -1.55 -25.65
CA LEU A 444 22.88 -0.66 -26.78
C LEU A 444 23.61 0.70 -26.65
N GLN A 445 24.24 0.97 -25.50
CA GLN A 445 25.01 2.20 -25.32
C GLN A 445 26.12 2.42 -26.37
N PRO A 446 26.87 1.39 -26.84
CA PRO A 446 27.87 1.58 -27.87
C PRO A 446 27.31 2.03 -29.23
N THR A 447 26.05 1.70 -29.54
CA THR A 447 25.38 1.99 -30.81
C THR A 447 24.47 3.20 -30.76
N LEU A 448 23.74 3.40 -29.68
CA LEU A 448 22.73 4.46 -29.50
C LEU A 448 23.20 5.58 -28.56
N GLY A 449 24.38 5.45 -27.95
CA GLY A 449 24.87 6.44 -26.98
C GLY A 449 23.91 6.58 -25.80
N ALA A 450 23.58 7.81 -25.39
CA ALA A 450 22.67 8.12 -24.30
C ALA A 450 21.22 7.65 -24.58
N ASP A 451 20.81 7.58 -25.84
CA ASP A 451 19.45 7.17 -26.23
C ASP A 451 19.12 5.74 -25.83
N ALA A 452 20.13 4.87 -25.70
CA ALA A 452 19.94 3.53 -25.14
C ALA A 452 19.29 3.55 -23.75
N ILE A 453 19.65 4.55 -22.93
CA ILE A 453 19.06 4.74 -21.60
C ILE A 453 17.58 5.11 -21.74
N TRP A 454 17.26 6.05 -22.62
CA TRP A 454 15.89 6.55 -22.77
C TRP A 454 14.95 5.49 -23.36
N TRP A 455 15.39 4.76 -24.38
CA TRP A 455 14.62 3.67 -24.98
C TRP A 455 14.45 2.47 -24.06
N SER A 456 15.29 2.31 -23.04
CA SER A 456 15.14 1.24 -22.05
C SER A 456 13.86 1.36 -21.22
N PHE A 457 13.31 2.59 -21.04
CA PHE A 457 12.05 2.82 -20.30
C PHE A 457 10.84 2.24 -21.04
N PRO A 458 10.54 2.63 -22.30
CA PRO A 458 9.42 2.03 -23.03
C PRO A 458 9.61 0.54 -23.28
N ALA A 459 10.82 0.08 -23.59
CA ALA A 459 11.12 -1.34 -23.80
C ALA A 459 10.77 -2.18 -22.56
N SER A 460 11.29 -1.78 -21.40
CA SER A 460 11.02 -2.50 -20.14
C SER A 460 9.57 -2.39 -19.68
N ALA A 461 8.92 -1.24 -19.86
CA ALA A 461 7.51 -1.06 -19.52
C ALA A 461 6.60 -1.91 -20.41
N LEU A 462 6.91 -2.02 -21.71
CA LEU A 462 6.19 -2.90 -22.63
C LEU A 462 6.34 -4.36 -22.22
N VAL A 463 7.55 -4.82 -21.91
CA VAL A 463 7.80 -6.19 -21.45
C VAL A 463 7.06 -6.47 -20.13
N ALA A 464 7.10 -5.54 -19.17
CA ALA A 464 6.36 -5.66 -17.92
C ALA A 464 4.85 -5.80 -18.16
N MET A 465 4.29 -4.98 -19.05
CA MET A 465 2.87 -5.04 -19.44
C MET A 465 2.51 -6.38 -20.10
N LEU A 466 3.31 -6.84 -21.06
CA LEU A 466 3.07 -8.11 -21.74
C LEU A 466 3.13 -9.29 -20.77
N LEU A 467 4.14 -9.34 -19.90
CA LEU A 467 4.25 -10.38 -18.86
C LEU A 467 3.09 -10.29 -17.84
N ALA A 468 2.68 -9.08 -17.44
CA ALA A 468 1.54 -8.89 -16.56
C ALA A 468 0.23 -9.36 -17.19
N MET A 469 -0.01 -9.05 -18.48
CA MET A 469 -1.17 -9.53 -19.24
C MET A 469 -1.13 -11.04 -19.43
N ALA A 470 0.02 -11.62 -19.76
CA ALA A 470 0.20 -13.05 -19.89
C ALA A 470 -0.12 -13.77 -18.56
N TYR A 471 0.44 -13.27 -17.44
CA TYR A 471 0.15 -13.84 -16.13
C TYR A 471 -1.32 -13.65 -15.72
N TYR A 472 -1.92 -12.49 -16.01
CA TYR A 472 -3.34 -12.25 -15.75
C TYR A 472 -4.23 -13.23 -16.53
N ARG A 473 -3.89 -13.52 -17.79
CA ARG A 473 -4.71 -14.38 -18.68
C ARG A 473 -4.54 -15.87 -18.39
N TRP A 474 -3.31 -16.32 -18.14
CA TRP A 474 -2.96 -17.75 -18.04
C TRP A 474 -2.41 -18.16 -16.68
N GLY A 475 -2.07 -17.23 -15.82
CA GLY A 475 -1.50 -17.51 -14.49
C GLY A 475 -2.52 -18.05 -13.49
N GLY A 476 -2.02 -18.74 -12.47
CA GLY A 476 -2.82 -19.36 -11.41
C GLY A 476 -3.30 -18.41 -10.32
N TRP A 477 -3.26 -17.08 -10.50
CA TRP A 477 -3.56 -16.08 -9.49
C TRP A 477 -4.96 -16.21 -8.87
N ARG A 478 -5.95 -16.72 -9.61
CA ARG A 478 -7.32 -16.95 -9.10
C ARG A 478 -7.39 -18.05 -8.04
N ARG A 479 -6.38 -18.93 -7.96
CA ARG A 479 -6.27 -19.99 -6.94
C ARG A 479 -5.54 -19.51 -5.68
N ALA A 480 -4.82 -18.38 -5.76
CA ALA A 480 -4.10 -17.81 -4.65
C ALA A 480 -5.07 -17.32 -3.56
N ARG A 481 -4.62 -17.32 -2.31
CA ARG A 481 -5.40 -16.88 -1.16
C ARG A 481 -4.53 -16.04 -0.23
N MET A 482 -5.17 -15.13 0.47
CA MET A 482 -4.50 -14.33 1.51
C MET A 482 -4.29 -15.16 2.79
N LEU A 483 -5.36 -15.75 3.33
CA LEU A 483 -5.29 -16.63 4.49
C LEU A 483 -5.35 -18.08 4.05
N PRO A 484 -4.57 -19.00 4.68
CA PRO A 484 -4.74 -20.43 4.52
C PRO A 484 -6.13 -20.84 5.03
N ARG A 485 -6.70 -21.91 4.50
CA ARG A 485 -7.89 -22.53 5.11
C ARG A 485 -7.50 -23.17 6.45
N GLU A 486 -8.47 -23.26 7.37
CA GLU A 486 -8.30 -24.06 8.60
C GLU A 486 -7.93 -25.53 8.27
N GLU A 487 -8.44 -26.04 7.15
CA GLU A 487 -8.09 -27.36 6.63
C GLU A 487 -6.59 -27.50 6.23
N ASP A 488 -5.96 -26.41 5.76
CA ASP A 488 -4.53 -26.37 5.40
C ASP A 488 -3.62 -26.23 6.64
N LEU A 489 -4.21 -25.87 7.78
CA LEU A 489 -3.54 -25.72 9.08
C LEU A 489 -3.75 -26.94 9.98
N ALA A 490 -4.70 -27.81 9.65
CA ALA A 490 -4.83 -29.11 10.30
C ALA A 490 -3.58 -29.92 9.99
N ILE A 491 -2.75 -30.14 11.00
CA ILE A 491 -1.70 -31.17 10.95
C ILE A 491 -2.42 -32.44 10.52
N PRO A 492 -1.95 -33.15 9.47
CA PRO A 492 -2.54 -34.43 9.15
C PRO A 492 -2.54 -35.24 10.44
N SER A 493 -3.70 -35.48 10.99
CA SER A 493 -3.82 -36.43 12.08
C SER A 493 -3.49 -37.78 11.45
N GLU A 494 -2.21 -38.18 11.52
CA GLU A 494 -1.81 -39.56 11.41
C GLU A 494 -2.40 -40.33 12.64
N VAL A 495 -3.72 -40.42 12.65
CA VAL A 495 -4.40 -41.48 13.36
C VAL A 495 -4.40 -42.65 12.35
N PRO A 496 -3.55 -43.67 12.54
CA PRO A 496 -3.66 -44.86 11.73
C PRO A 496 -5.10 -45.36 11.85
N ALA A 497 -5.75 -45.58 10.71
CA ALA A 497 -7.08 -46.17 10.69
C ALA A 497 -7.09 -47.38 11.61
N GLN A 498 -7.81 -47.33 12.73
CA GLN A 498 -8.02 -48.49 13.56
C GLN A 498 -8.60 -49.58 12.64
N PRO A 499 -8.00 -50.78 12.64
CA PRO A 499 -8.56 -51.88 11.87
C PRO A 499 -10.02 -52.09 12.32
N PRO A 500 -10.92 -52.40 11.38
CA PRO A 500 -12.33 -52.60 11.69
C PRO A 500 -12.43 -53.63 12.82
N SER A 501 -13.15 -53.26 13.87
CA SER A 501 -13.44 -54.15 15.00
C SER A 501 -14.02 -55.46 14.45
N PRO A 502 -13.53 -56.63 14.93
CA PRO A 502 -14.06 -57.89 14.44
C PRO A 502 -15.60 -57.92 14.68
N VAL A 503 -16.31 -58.20 13.62
CA VAL A 503 -17.77 -58.39 13.66
C VAL A 503 -18.07 -59.41 14.74
N ALA A 504 -18.83 -59.04 15.74
CA ALA A 504 -19.25 -59.95 16.80
C ALA A 504 -20.06 -61.10 16.14
N GLU A 505 -19.59 -62.33 16.25
CA GLU A 505 -20.34 -63.51 15.79
C GLU A 505 -21.70 -63.58 16.51
N PRO A 506 -22.79 -63.92 15.82
CA PRO A 506 -24.10 -64.03 16.42
C PRO A 506 -24.13 -65.19 17.41
N CYS A 507 -24.50 -64.85 18.64
CA CYS A 507 -24.66 -65.82 19.74
C CYS A 507 -25.59 -66.96 19.32
N PRO A 508 -25.21 -68.26 19.49
CA PRO A 508 -26.07 -69.37 19.14
C PRO A 508 -27.32 -69.43 20.02
N PRO A 509 -28.48 -69.86 19.48
CA PRO A 509 -29.74 -69.91 20.24
C PRO A 509 -29.66 -70.90 21.42
N ARG A 510 -30.04 -70.43 22.57
CA ARG A 510 -30.17 -71.27 23.79
C ARG A 510 -31.21 -72.35 23.53
N ALA A 511 -30.76 -73.60 23.61
CA ALA A 511 -31.65 -74.76 23.61
C ALA A 511 -32.60 -74.68 24.83
N ARG A 512 -33.90 -74.73 24.62
CA ARG A 512 -34.91 -74.93 25.64
C ARG A 512 -34.82 -76.41 26.04
N SER A 513 -34.42 -76.68 27.27
CA SER A 513 -34.64 -77.98 27.90
C SER A 513 -36.06 -78.08 28.42
N LEU A 514 -36.66 -79.20 28.13
CA LEU A 514 -37.95 -79.70 28.67
C LEU A 514 -37.99 -79.68 30.18
#